data_8c308a1ae9cad661b7fb2cd33079bf51
#
_entry.id   8c308a1ae9cad661b7fb2cd33079bf51
#
_cell.length_a   1.000
_cell.length_b   1.000
_cell.length_c   1.000
_cell.angle_alpha   90.00
_cell.angle_beta   90.00
_cell.angle_gamma   90.00
#
_symmetry.space_group_name_H-M   'P 1'
#
loop_
_entity.id
_entity.type
_entity.pdbx_description
1 polymer ?
#
loop_
_entity_poly.entity_id
_entity_poly.type
_entity_poly.pdbx_seq_one_letter_code
_entity_poly.pdbx_strand_id
1 'polypeptide(L)'
;MFRTLKEDLDAVMERDPAARSRLEVFFLYSGFKAVRSHRRANWCYRHNLKFLARWISQRSRKKTGIEIHPAAQIGKGLFIDHGMGVVIGETAQIGDNCTLYQGVTLGGTGKDQGKRHPTLGDNVLVGAGAKVLGPFTVGDNTRVAAGAVVLNAVPPNATAVGVPARVVRIDGKRVEHPSQQLDQIHVADPVSMELCRLRGELERLQKRVSQLDKKEQER
;
A
#
# COMPACT_ATOMS: atom_id res chain seq x y z
N MET A 1 -23.62 -11.99 -4.05
CA MET A 1 -23.12 -12.14 -2.66
C MET A 1 -22.44 -13.49 -2.41
N PHE A 2 -23.09 -14.65 -2.64
CA PHE A 2 -22.47 -15.97 -2.41
C PHE A 2 -21.26 -16.25 -3.32
N ARG A 3 -21.31 -15.87 -4.60
CA ARG A 3 -20.22 -16.04 -5.54
C ARG A 3 -18.97 -15.25 -5.10
N THR A 4 -19.13 -13.98 -4.75
CA THR A 4 -18.03 -13.12 -4.27
C THR A 4 -17.43 -13.64 -2.97
N LEU A 5 -18.25 -14.19 -2.06
CA LEU A 5 -17.76 -14.77 -0.82
C LEU A 5 -16.91 -16.03 -1.05
N LYS A 6 -17.26 -16.83 -2.06
CA LYS A 6 -16.46 -17.98 -2.47
C LYS A 6 -15.11 -17.52 -3.04
N GLU A 7 -15.12 -16.51 -3.92
CA GLU A 7 -13.92 -15.93 -4.50
C GLU A 7 -13.00 -15.32 -3.42
N ASP A 8 -13.57 -14.64 -2.43
CA ASP A 8 -12.80 -14.11 -1.27
C ASP A 8 -12.16 -15.25 -0.43
N LEU A 9 -12.87 -16.38 -0.28
CA LEU A 9 -12.37 -17.55 0.45
C LEU A 9 -11.26 -18.27 -0.32
N ASP A 10 -11.47 -18.46 -1.63
CA ASP A 10 -10.49 -19.09 -2.51
C ASP A 10 -9.20 -18.28 -2.58
N ALA A 11 -9.30 -16.95 -2.58
CA ALA A 11 -8.13 -16.05 -2.55
C ALA A 11 -7.27 -16.22 -1.29
N VAL A 12 -7.87 -16.48 -0.12
CA VAL A 12 -7.12 -16.78 1.11
C VAL A 12 -6.44 -18.14 1.01
N MET A 13 -7.18 -19.18 0.58
CA MET A 13 -6.64 -20.54 0.43
C MET A 13 -5.48 -20.63 -0.55
N GLU A 14 -5.48 -19.79 -1.60
CA GLU A 14 -4.42 -19.74 -2.61
C GLU A 14 -3.17 -19.02 -2.13
N ARG A 15 -3.34 -17.93 -1.35
CA ARG A 15 -2.25 -17.02 -1.02
C ARG A 15 -1.62 -17.23 0.34
N ASP A 16 -2.34 -17.86 1.28
CA ASP A 16 -1.81 -18.15 2.61
C ASP A 16 -1.37 -19.61 2.72
N PRO A 17 -0.04 -19.88 2.75
CA PRO A 17 0.47 -21.24 2.92
C PRO A 17 0.06 -21.90 4.25
N ALA A 18 -0.34 -21.12 5.26
CA ALA A 18 -0.79 -21.62 6.55
C ALA A 18 -2.27 -22.02 6.56
N ALA A 19 -3.05 -21.67 5.53
CA ALA A 19 -4.47 -22.00 5.44
C ALA A 19 -4.68 -23.51 5.18
N ARG A 20 -5.16 -24.25 6.16
CA ARG A 20 -5.33 -25.70 6.09
C ARG A 20 -6.68 -26.14 5.52
N SER A 21 -7.72 -25.34 5.76
CA SER A 21 -9.06 -25.67 5.29
C SER A 21 -9.96 -24.43 5.13
N ARG A 22 -10.95 -24.52 4.24
CA ARG A 22 -11.95 -23.48 4.04
C ARG A 22 -12.78 -23.20 5.30
N LEU A 23 -13.01 -24.20 6.14
CA LEU A 23 -13.74 -24.03 7.40
C LEU A 23 -12.91 -23.22 8.39
N GLU A 24 -11.60 -23.50 8.49
CA GLU A 24 -10.67 -22.74 9.31
C GLU A 24 -10.65 -21.25 8.91
N VAL A 25 -10.47 -20.97 7.61
CA VAL A 25 -10.50 -19.60 7.08
C VAL A 25 -11.82 -18.90 7.40
N PHE A 26 -12.93 -19.60 7.16
CA PHE A 26 -14.28 -19.04 7.36
C PHE A 26 -14.53 -18.62 8.82
N PHE A 27 -14.06 -19.41 9.80
CA PHE A 27 -14.36 -19.18 11.20
C PHE A 27 -13.25 -18.47 11.98
N LEU A 28 -11.98 -18.59 11.57
CA LEU A 28 -10.86 -18.12 12.39
C LEU A 28 -10.13 -16.91 11.78
N TYR A 29 -10.07 -16.77 10.47
CA TYR A 29 -9.31 -15.71 9.82
C TYR A 29 -9.96 -14.33 9.99
N SER A 30 -9.27 -13.44 10.66
CA SER A 30 -9.76 -12.08 10.97
C SER A 30 -10.01 -11.26 9.71
N GLY A 31 -9.11 -11.32 8.72
CA GLY A 31 -9.25 -10.64 7.45
C GLY A 31 -10.50 -11.08 6.69
N PHE A 32 -10.70 -12.38 6.55
CA PHE A 32 -11.90 -12.92 5.88
C PHE A 32 -13.19 -12.54 6.63
N LYS A 33 -13.20 -12.61 7.97
CA LYS A 33 -14.35 -12.16 8.79
C LYS A 33 -14.66 -10.69 8.58
N ALA A 34 -13.64 -9.84 8.48
CA ALA A 34 -13.80 -8.40 8.24
C ALA A 34 -14.39 -8.13 6.85
N VAL A 35 -13.85 -8.75 5.80
CA VAL A 35 -14.36 -8.62 4.42
C VAL A 35 -15.81 -9.11 4.32
N ARG A 36 -16.11 -10.27 4.88
CA ARG A 36 -17.51 -10.80 4.91
C ARG A 36 -18.47 -9.87 5.65
N SER A 37 -18.04 -9.28 6.77
CA SER A 37 -18.85 -8.31 7.52
C SER A 37 -19.05 -7.03 6.72
N HIS A 38 -17.99 -6.56 6.05
CA HIS A 38 -18.06 -5.40 5.16
C HIS A 38 -19.06 -5.61 4.01
N ARG A 39 -19.06 -6.77 3.35
CA ARG A 39 -20.05 -7.07 2.28
C ARG A 39 -21.49 -6.84 2.74
N ARG A 40 -21.82 -7.26 3.98
CA ARG A 40 -23.14 -7.04 4.59
C ARG A 40 -23.37 -5.57 4.94
N ALA A 41 -22.37 -4.91 5.56
CA ALA A 41 -22.46 -3.51 5.91
C ALA A 41 -22.61 -2.61 4.67
N ASN A 42 -21.89 -2.90 3.60
CA ASN A 42 -21.99 -2.18 2.33
C ASN A 42 -23.36 -2.36 1.68
N TRP A 43 -23.91 -3.58 1.71
CA TRP A 43 -25.28 -3.82 1.24
C TRP A 43 -26.29 -2.96 2.02
N CYS A 44 -26.24 -2.96 3.36
CA CYS A 44 -27.11 -2.10 4.18
C CYS A 44 -26.90 -0.61 3.85
N TYR A 45 -25.66 -0.18 3.68
CA TYR A 45 -25.33 1.21 3.35
C TYR A 45 -25.95 1.65 2.03
N ARG A 46 -25.86 0.81 0.99
CA ARG A 46 -26.45 1.05 -0.33
C ARG A 46 -28.00 1.06 -0.32
N HIS A 47 -28.60 0.38 0.65
CA HIS A 47 -30.06 0.38 0.85
C HIS A 47 -30.52 1.43 1.89
N ASN A 48 -29.70 2.47 2.09
CA ASN A 48 -29.97 3.59 2.99
C ASN A 48 -30.11 3.23 4.49
N LEU A 49 -29.77 2.01 4.89
CA LEU A 49 -29.73 1.56 6.29
C LEU A 49 -28.41 1.94 6.96
N LYS A 50 -28.08 3.26 6.95
CA LYS A 50 -26.75 3.78 7.31
C LYS A 50 -26.37 3.45 8.76
N PHE A 51 -27.29 3.56 9.69
CA PHE A 51 -27.03 3.23 11.10
C PHE A 51 -26.68 1.75 11.27
N LEU A 52 -27.45 0.83 10.67
CA LEU A 52 -27.19 -0.60 10.74
C LEU A 52 -25.87 -0.96 10.06
N ALA A 53 -25.57 -0.34 8.92
CA ALA A 53 -24.29 -0.51 8.23
C ALA A 53 -23.13 -0.13 9.14
N ARG A 54 -23.22 1.02 9.83
CA ARG A 54 -22.18 1.49 10.75
C ARG A 54 -22.07 0.59 11.97
N TRP A 55 -23.18 0.13 12.52
CA TRP A 55 -23.19 -0.79 13.65
C TRP A 55 -22.49 -2.11 13.29
N ILE A 56 -22.78 -2.72 12.12
CA ILE A 56 -22.09 -3.93 11.64
C ILE A 56 -20.59 -3.68 11.50
N SER A 57 -20.19 -2.56 10.91
CA SER A 57 -18.79 -2.19 10.72
C SER A 57 -18.05 -2.06 12.07
N GLN A 58 -18.62 -1.35 13.05
CA GLN A 58 -18.00 -1.17 14.36
C GLN A 58 -17.93 -2.49 15.18
N ARG A 59 -18.96 -3.33 15.05
CA ARG A 59 -18.91 -4.67 15.66
C ARG A 59 -17.82 -5.54 15.02
N SER A 60 -17.64 -5.46 13.70
CA SER A 60 -16.56 -6.14 12.99
C SER A 60 -15.18 -5.66 13.48
N ARG A 61 -14.97 -4.34 13.53
CA ARG A 61 -13.75 -3.73 14.04
C ARG A 61 -13.37 -4.24 15.43
N LYS A 62 -14.33 -4.26 16.37
CA LYS A 62 -14.11 -4.77 17.74
C LYS A 62 -13.66 -6.23 17.76
N LYS A 63 -14.16 -7.06 16.82
CA LYS A 63 -13.87 -8.51 16.76
C LYS A 63 -12.59 -8.85 16.01
N THR A 64 -12.20 -8.03 15.03
CA THR A 64 -11.14 -8.36 14.08
C THR A 64 -9.92 -7.43 14.17
N GLY A 65 -10.06 -6.27 14.81
CA GLY A 65 -9.05 -5.22 14.80
C GLY A 65 -8.92 -4.50 13.45
N ILE A 66 -9.86 -4.76 12.50
CA ILE A 66 -9.86 -4.23 11.14
C ILE A 66 -11.03 -3.27 10.98
N GLU A 67 -10.75 -2.02 10.62
CA GLU A 67 -11.76 -1.03 10.33
C GLU A 67 -11.98 -0.90 8.82
N ILE A 68 -13.20 -1.16 8.38
CA ILE A 68 -13.63 -0.93 7.00
C ILE A 68 -14.90 -0.08 7.02
N HIS A 69 -14.84 1.10 6.41
CA HIS A 69 -16.01 1.95 6.31
C HIS A 69 -17.08 1.30 5.41
N PRO A 70 -18.37 1.31 5.78
CA PRO A 70 -19.41 0.65 4.99
C PRO A 70 -19.54 1.13 3.55
N ALA A 71 -19.21 2.40 3.27
CA ALA A 71 -19.26 2.98 1.94
C ALA A 71 -18.09 2.59 1.02
N ALA A 72 -17.00 2.06 1.56
CA ALA A 72 -15.84 1.63 0.76
C ALA A 72 -16.27 0.62 -0.31
N GLN A 73 -15.68 0.73 -1.49
CA GLN A 73 -15.94 -0.16 -2.60
C GLN A 73 -14.79 -1.17 -2.69
N ILE A 74 -15.12 -2.44 -2.61
CA ILE A 74 -14.12 -3.52 -2.58
C ILE A 74 -14.49 -4.57 -3.61
N GLY A 75 -13.60 -4.82 -4.55
CA GLY A 75 -13.64 -5.87 -5.55
C GLY A 75 -13.67 -7.27 -4.93
N LYS A 76 -13.51 -8.30 -5.69
CA LYS A 76 -13.48 -9.70 -5.24
C LYS A 76 -12.06 -10.14 -4.92
N GLY A 77 -11.93 -11.18 -4.10
CA GLY A 77 -10.64 -11.78 -3.78
C GLY A 77 -9.71 -10.88 -2.94
N LEU A 78 -10.26 -9.93 -2.15
CA LEU A 78 -9.45 -9.16 -1.22
C LEU A 78 -8.93 -10.08 -0.10
N PHE A 79 -7.61 -10.20 -0.01
CA PHE A 79 -6.92 -10.87 1.09
C PHE A 79 -6.34 -9.86 2.08
N ILE A 80 -6.76 -9.93 3.34
CA ILE A 80 -6.19 -9.15 4.44
C ILE A 80 -5.45 -10.14 5.35
N ASP A 81 -4.12 -10.10 5.27
CA ASP A 81 -3.26 -10.97 6.05
C ASP A 81 -2.93 -10.36 7.41
N HIS A 82 -3.04 -11.16 8.49
CA HIS A 82 -2.98 -10.74 9.88
C HIS A 82 -4.03 -9.68 10.26
N GLY A 83 -4.06 -8.57 9.60
CA GLY A 83 -5.09 -7.55 9.53
C GLY A 83 -5.19 -6.59 10.70
N MET A 84 -4.57 -6.84 11.86
CA MET A 84 -4.65 -5.94 13.01
C MET A 84 -4.24 -4.51 12.63
N GLY A 85 -5.10 -3.52 12.96
CA GLY A 85 -4.82 -2.11 12.68
C GLY A 85 -4.99 -1.67 11.21
N VAL A 86 -5.55 -2.52 10.36
CA VAL A 86 -5.94 -2.10 8.99
C VAL A 86 -7.10 -1.12 9.07
N VAL A 87 -7.00 -0.02 8.33
CA VAL A 87 -8.04 1.00 8.20
C VAL A 87 -8.33 1.28 6.72
N ILE A 88 -9.58 1.08 6.31
CA ILE A 88 -10.08 1.37 4.95
C ILE A 88 -11.15 2.45 5.06
N GLY A 89 -10.84 3.65 4.55
CA GLY A 89 -11.68 4.83 4.67
C GLY A 89 -12.89 4.83 3.76
N GLU A 90 -13.77 5.81 3.96
CA GLU A 90 -15.12 5.90 3.37
C GLU A 90 -15.15 5.83 1.85
N THR A 91 -14.31 6.64 1.19
CA THR A 91 -14.31 6.75 -0.28
C THR A 91 -13.19 5.93 -0.93
N ALA A 92 -12.58 5.00 -0.17
CA ALA A 92 -11.60 4.07 -0.72
C ALA A 92 -12.24 3.13 -1.74
N GLN A 93 -11.49 2.86 -2.80
CA GLN A 93 -11.84 1.89 -3.82
C GLN A 93 -10.70 0.88 -3.91
N ILE A 94 -11.03 -0.40 -3.95
CA ILE A 94 -10.07 -1.49 -4.04
C ILE A 94 -10.53 -2.41 -5.16
N GLY A 95 -9.67 -2.64 -6.13
CA GLY A 95 -9.90 -3.56 -7.24
C GLY A 95 -9.93 -5.02 -6.82
N ASP A 96 -9.85 -5.90 -7.79
CA ASP A 96 -9.89 -7.35 -7.59
C ASP A 96 -8.53 -7.88 -7.13
N ASN A 97 -8.54 -8.97 -6.37
CA ASN A 97 -7.36 -9.73 -5.97
C ASN A 97 -6.26 -8.96 -5.23
N CYS A 98 -6.61 -7.88 -4.55
CA CYS A 98 -5.66 -7.12 -3.74
C CYS A 98 -5.26 -7.88 -2.46
N THR A 99 -4.06 -7.55 -1.95
CA THR A 99 -3.55 -8.05 -0.68
C THR A 99 -3.13 -6.89 0.22
N LEU A 100 -3.64 -6.86 1.45
CA LEU A 100 -3.30 -5.88 2.47
C LEU A 100 -2.74 -6.59 3.70
N TYR A 101 -1.63 -6.10 4.22
CA TYR A 101 -1.06 -6.59 5.47
C TYR A 101 -1.51 -5.75 6.68
N GLN A 102 -1.19 -6.23 7.88
CA GLN A 102 -1.51 -5.54 9.14
C GLN A 102 -1.00 -4.08 9.14
N GLY A 103 -1.74 -3.22 9.84
CA GLY A 103 -1.38 -1.81 10.02
C GLY A 103 -1.48 -0.93 8.77
N VAL A 104 -1.95 -1.46 7.64
CA VAL A 104 -2.18 -0.69 6.42
C VAL A 104 -3.28 0.34 6.64
N THR A 105 -3.08 1.57 6.15
CA THR A 105 -4.10 2.61 6.15
C THR A 105 -4.35 3.11 4.73
N LEU A 106 -5.59 2.98 4.26
CA LEU A 106 -6.09 3.66 3.08
C LEU A 106 -6.86 4.90 3.55
N GLY A 107 -6.13 6.00 3.77
CA GLY A 107 -6.58 7.20 4.44
C GLY A 107 -6.87 8.37 3.49
N GLY A 108 -7.62 9.32 4.00
CA GLY A 108 -7.90 10.58 3.31
C GLY A 108 -7.03 11.73 3.82
N THR A 109 -7.07 12.86 3.12
CA THR A 109 -6.35 14.10 3.49
C THR A 109 -7.00 14.86 4.66
N GLY A 110 -8.19 14.46 5.09
CA GLY A 110 -8.92 15.06 6.22
C GLY A 110 -9.59 16.42 5.92
N LYS A 111 -9.33 17.03 4.76
CA LYS A 111 -9.85 18.37 4.41
C LYS A 111 -10.99 18.35 3.40
N ASP A 112 -11.07 17.31 2.58
CA ASP A 112 -12.00 17.28 1.45
C ASP A 112 -13.29 16.54 1.79
N GLN A 113 -14.42 17.09 1.34
CA GLN A 113 -15.70 16.40 1.28
C GLN A 113 -15.78 15.68 -0.08
N GLY A 114 -16.08 14.42 -0.15
CA GLY A 114 -16.11 13.67 -1.39
C GLY A 114 -14.97 12.66 -1.51
N LYS A 115 -14.44 12.44 -2.72
CA LYS A 115 -13.34 11.48 -2.96
C LYS A 115 -12.06 12.00 -2.30
N ARG A 116 -11.67 11.37 -1.19
CA ARG A 116 -10.50 11.74 -0.37
C ARG A 116 -9.60 10.57 0.02
N HIS A 117 -10.05 9.34 -0.28
CA HIS A 117 -9.29 8.11 -0.03
C HIS A 117 -8.79 7.51 -1.34
N PRO A 118 -7.72 6.70 -1.31
CA PRO A 118 -7.12 6.17 -2.52
C PRO A 118 -8.00 5.18 -3.27
N THR A 119 -7.63 5.00 -4.54
CA THR A 119 -8.09 3.90 -5.38
C THR A 119 -6.92 2.95 -5.60
N LEU A 120 -7.09 1.69 -5.25
CA LEU A 120 -6.19 0.61 -5.63
C LEU A 120 -6.76 -0.09 -6.86
N GLY A 121 -5.95 -0.29 -7.89
CA GLY A 121 -6.27 -1.14 -9.03
C GLY A 121 -6.31 -2.62 -8.67
N ASP A 122 -6.26 -3.49 -9.67
CA ASP A 122 -6.29 -4.93 -9.49
C ASP A 122 -4.91 -5.48 -9.09
N ASN A 123 -4.90 -6.58 -8.34
CA ASN A 123 -3.69 -7.30 -7.93
C ASN A 123 -2.67 -6.42 -7.15
N VAL A 124 -3.12 -5.36 -6.48
CA VAL A 124 -2.24 -4.48 -5.70
C VAL A 124 -1.91 -5.15 -4.37
N LEU A 125 -0.61 -5.13 -4.02
CA LEU A 125 -0.11 -5.57 -2.72
C LEU A 125 0.35 -4.37 -1.90
N VAL A 126 -0.21 -4.22 -0.69
CA VAL A 126 0.20 -3.17 0.25
C VAL A 126 0.82 -3.82 1.48
N GLY A 127 2.11 -3.62 1.66
CA GLY A 127 2.92 -4.22 2.71
C GLY A 127 2.58 -3.71 4.11
N ALA A 128 3.05 -4.46 5.12
CA ALA A 128 2.76 -4.22 6.52
C ALA A 128 3.07 -2.77 6.95
N GLY A 129 2.13 -2.14 7.65
CA GLY A 129 2.28 -0.79 8.17
C GLY A 129 2.27 0.34 7.15
N ALA A 130 2.17 0.05 5.84
CA ALA A 130 2.16 1.09 4.81
C ALA A 130 0.93 2.00 4.91
N LYS A 131 1.12 3.27 4.54
CA LYS A 131 0.07 4.29 4.54
C LYS A 131 -0.10 4.83 3.11
N VAL A 132 -1.32 4.77 2.60
CA VAL A 132 -1.68 5.33 1.28
C VAL A 132 -2.69 6.44 1.56
N LEU A 133 -2.27 7.70 1.38
CA LEU A 133 -2.99 8.86 1.92
C LEU A 133 -3.31 9.86 0.81
N GLY A 134 -4.56 9.94 0.40
CA GLY A 134 -5.05 10.90 -0.59
C GLY A 134 -5.91 10.26 -1.69
N PRO A 135 -6.59 11.08 -2.51
CA PRO A 135 -7.58 10.63 -3.51
C PRO A 135 -6.94 10.23 -4.87
N PHE A 136 -5.75 9.68 -4.84
CA PHE A 136 -5.05 9.25 -6.05
C PHE A 136 -5.18 7.74 -6.30
N THR A 137 -4.68 7.29 -7.45
CA THR A 137 -4.71 5.90 -7.86
C THR A 137 -3.33 5.25 -7.71
N VAL A 138 -3.34 4.03 -7.16
CA VAL A 138 -2.26 3.07 -7.24
C VAL A 138 -2.63 2.07 -8.30
N GLY A 139 -1.86 2.02 -9.39
CA GLY A 139 -2.16 1.22 -10.58
C GLY A 139 -2.10 -0.29 -10.35
N ASP A 140 -2.60 -1.04 -11.33
CA ASP A 140 -2.68 -2.50 -11.27
C ASP A 140 -1.30 -3.15 -11.07
N ASN A 141 -1.29 -4.32 -10.45
CA ASN A 141 -0.08 -5.12 -10.20
C ASN A 141 1.02 -4.39 -9.41
N THR A 142 0.68 -3.28 -8.75
CA THR A 142 1.63 -2.47 -7.99
C THR A 142 1.92 -3.09 -6.64
N ARG A 143 3.15 -2.94 -6.19
CA ARG A 143 3.61 -3.36 -4.86
C ARG A 143 4.05 -2.15 -4.05
N VAL A 144 3.40 -1.93 -2.92
CA VAL A 144 3.79 -0.93 -1.93
C VAL A 144 4.54 -1.65 -0.82
N ALA A 145 5.78 -1.26 -0.58
CA ALA A 145 6.64 -1.90 0.43
C ALA A 145 6.12 -1.68 1.86
N ALA A 146 6.53 -2.55 2.77
CA ALA A 146 6.21 -2.40 4.19
C ALA A 146 6.74 -1.05 4.73
N GLY A 147 5.93 -0.39 5.57
CA GLY A 147 6.26 0.90 6.17
C GLY A 147 6.25 2.09 5.21
N ALA A 148 5.98 1.90 3.93
CA ALA A 148 5.97 3.01 2.97
C ALA A 148 4.82 3.99 3.20
N VAL A 149 5.06 5.29 2.94
CA VAL A 149 4.04 6.34 2.99
C VAL A 149 3.84 6.92 1.59
N VAL A 150 2.76 6.48 0.94
CA VAL A 150 2.42 6.88 -0.42
C VAL A 150 1.53 8.12 -0.37
N LEU A 151 1.98 9.19 -1.00
CA LEU A 151 1.32 10.50 -1.03
C LEU A 151 0.94 10.95 -2.44
N ASN A 152 1.36 10.21 -3.46
CA ASN A 152 1.11 10.50 -4.87
C ASN A 152 0.71 9.24 -5.64
N ALA A 153 0.16 9.43 -6.84
CA ALA A 153 -0.21 8.34 -7.72
C ALA A 153 0.99 7.43 -8.04
N VAL A 154 0.74 6.14 -8.14
CA VAL A 154 1.75 5.13 -8.49
C VAL A 154 1.30 4.44 -9.78
N PRO A 155 2.16 4.38 -10.81
CA PRO A 155 1.81 3.73 -12.07
C PRO A 155 1.60 2.22 -11.92
N PRO A 156 0.94 1.56 -12.87
CA PRO A 156 0.79 0.11 -12.85
C PRO A 156 2.15 -0.61 -12.96
N ASN A 157 2.18 -1.87 -12.52
CA ASN A 157 3.37 -2.74 -12.52
C ASN A 157 4.58 -2.16 -11.75
N ALA A 158 4.34 -1.21 -10.85
CA ALA A 158 5.39 -0.51 -10.12
C ALA A 158 5.67 -1.11 -8.74
N THR A 159 6.84 -0.77 -8.20
CA THR A 159 7.18 -0.99 -6.78
C THR A 159 7.50 0.36 -6.15
N ALA A 160 6.74 0.73 -5.11
CA ALA A 160 6.91 1.96 -4.34
C ALA A 160 7.49 1.65 -2.95
N VAL A 161 8.53 2.40 -2.53
CA VAL A 161 9.29 2.15 -1.30
C VAL A 161 9.64 3.47 -0.61
N GLY A 162 9.60 3.49 0.71
CA GLY A 162 10.16 4.58 1.54
C GLY A 162 9.12 5.56 2.11
N VAL A 163 9.61 6.60 2.79
CA VAL A 163 8.85 7.67 3.44
C VAL A 163 9.50 9.01 3.10
N PRO A 164 8.87 9.83 2.23
CA PRO A 164 7.74 9.52 1.35
C PRO A 164 8.10 8.43 0.31
N ALA A 165 7.10 7.67 -0.13
CA ALA A 165 7.32 6.58 -1.06
C ALA A 165 7.71 7.07 -2.46
N ARG A 166 8.71 6.40 -3.04
CA ARG A 166 9.16 6.63 -4.42
C ARG A 166 9.06 5.34 -5.23
N VAL A 167 8.76 5.45 -6.50
CA VAL A 167 8.76 4.32 -7.43
C VAL A 167 10.21 3.93 -7.72
N VAL A 168 10.58 2.70 -7.37
CA VAL A 168 11.94 2.17 -7.55
C VAL A 168 12.04 1.17 -8.70
N ARG A 169 10.92 0.59 -9.14
CA ARG A 169 10.83 -0.33 -10.29
C ARG A 169 9.52 -0.10 -11.04
N ILE A 170 9.55 -0.28 -12.36
CA ILE A 170 8.36 -0.38 -13.23
C ILE A 170 8.63 -1.55 -14.19
N ASP A 171 7.65 -2.43 -14.41
CA ASP A 171 7.75 -3.63 -15.24
C ASP A 171 8.98 -4.50 -14.92
N GLY A 172 9.31 -4.61 -13.61
CA GLY A 172 10.48 -5.36 -13.14
C GLY A 172 11.83 -4.67 -13.34
N LYS A 173 11.88 -3.60 -14.13
CA LYS A 173 13.09 -2.81 -14.38
C LYS A 173 13.27 -1.75 -13.30
N ARG A 174 14.51 -1.55 -12.88
CA ARG A 174 14.85 -0.48 -11.93
C ARG A 174 14.64 0.88 -12.60
N VAL A 175 13.93 1.77 -11.94
CA VAL A 175 13.82 3.17 -12.38
C VAL A 175 15.12 3.85 -11.99
N GLU A 176 15.86 4.32 -12.98
CA GLU A 176 17.02 5.17 -12.74
C GLU A 176 16.53 6.50 -12.15
N HIS A 177 17.04 6.85 -10.98
CA HIS A 177 16.66 8.11 -10.35
C HIS A 177 17.18 9.29 -11.19
N PRO A 178 16.37 10.36 -11.34
CA PRO A 178 16.77 11.58 -12.04
C PRO A 178 18.01 12.28 -11.46
N SER A 179 18.48 11.87 -10.28
CA SER A 179 19.75 12.35 -9.71
C SER A 179 20.99 11.97 -10.54
N GLN A 180 20.83 11.10 -11.56
CA GLN A 180 21.85 10.84 -12.57
C GLN A 180 21.67 11.69 -13.83
N GLN A 181 20.53 12.33 -14.01
CA GLN A 181 20.29 13.34 -15.05
C GLN A 181 20.21 14.70 -14.34
N LEU A 182 21.15 15.57 -14.61
CA LEU A 182 21.20 16.96 -14.11
C LEU A 182 19.94 17.72 -14.51
N ASP A 183 18.88 17.60 -13.72
CA ASP A 183 17.69 18.41 -13.89
C ASP A 183 17.65 19.51 -12.81
N GLN A 184 17.86 20.75 -13.26
CA GLN A 184 17.94 21.93 -12.40
C GLN A 184 16.57 22.49 -11.98
N ILE A 185 15.46 21.82 -12.31
CA ILE A 185 14.10 22.40 -12.17
C ILE A 185 13.27 21.79 -11.04
N HIS A 186 13.62 20.61 -10.53
CA HIS A 186 12.91 20.00 -9.39
C HIS A 186 13.66 20.27 -8.10
N VAL A 187 13.00 20.99 -7.19
CA VAL A 187 13.49 21.22 -5.80
C VAL A 187 13.62 19.85 -5.13
N ALA A 188 14.84 19.33 -5.08
CA ALA A 188 15.14 18.09 -4.42
C ALA A 188 14.92 18.23 -2.90
N ASP A 189 14.38 17.19 -2.27
CA ASP A 189 14.32 17.06 -0.83
C ASP A 189 15.70 17.39 -0.23
N PRO A 190 15.77 18.28 0.80
CA PRO A 190 17.03 18.73 1.40
C PRO A 190 17.97 17.59 1.82
N VAL A 191 17.43 16.44 2.28
CA VAL A 191 18.21 15.26 2.64
C VAL A 191 18.84 14.60 1.40
N SER A 192 18.10 14.54 0.29
CA SER A 192 18.61 14.01 -0.98
C SER A 192 19.69 14.92 -1.57
N MET A 193 19.57 16.23 -1.42
CA MET A 193 20.60 17.19 -1.84
C MET A 193 21.89 17.02 -1.03
N GLU A 194 21.78 16.90 0.29
CA GLU A 194 22.94 16.71 1.17
C GLU A 194 23.63 15.37 0.90
N LEU A 195 22.89 14.29 0.67
CA LEU A 195 23.45 12.99 0.26
C LEU A 195 24.17 13.06 -1.09
N CYS A 196 23.65 13.79 -2.06
CA CYS A 196 24.33 14.02 -3.35
C CYS A 196 25.62 14.83 -3.17
N ARG A 197 25.60 15.86 -2.32
CA ARG A 197 26.78 16.65 -1.99
C ARG A 197 27.86 15.81 -1.35
N LEU A 198 27.51 15.04 -0.32
CA LEU A 198 28.44 14.15 0.39
C LEU A 198 29.04 13.08 -0.51
N ARG A 199 28.24 12.50 -1.43
CA ARG A 199 28.75 11.57 -2.45
C ARG A 199 29.77 12.23 -3.37
N GLY A 200 29.47 13.42 -3.86
CA GLY A 200 30.39 14.18 -4.72
C GLY A 200 31.71 14.53 -4.01
N GLU A 201 31.63 14.87 -2.73
CA GLU A 201 32.85 15.11 -1.91
C GLU A 201 33.67 13.82 -1.70
N LEU A 202 33.01 12.70 -1.44
CA LEU A 202 33.62 11.40 -1.27
C LEU A 202 34.35 10.93 -2.53
N GLU A 203 33.74 11.10 -3.71
CA GLU A 203 34.38 10.79 -5.00
C GLU A 203 35.61 11.67 -5.27
N ARG A 204 35.54 12.96 -4.92
CA ARG A 204 36.69 13.87 -5.04
C ARG A 204 37.83 13.46 -4.11
N LEU A 205 37.52 13.09 -2.88
CA LEU A 205 38.52 12.60 -1.92
C LEU A 205 39.15 11.29 -2.38
N GLN A 206 38.38 10.35 -2.88
CA GLN A 206 38.88 9.09 -3.42
C GLN A 206 39.85 9.31 -4.60
N LYS A 207 39.50 10.23 -5.54
CA LYS A 207 40.40 10.59 -6.64
C LYS A 207 41.69 11.23 -6.15
N ARG A 208 41.63 12.04 -5.09
CA ARG A 208 42.79 12.71 -4.53
C ARG A 208 43.72 11.74 -3.81
N VAL A 209 43.16 10.80 -3.05
CA VAL A 209 43.93 9.72 -2.40
C VAL A 209 44.63 8.86 -3.46
N SER A 210 43.92 8.40 -4.49
CA SER A 210 44.52 7.58 -5.55
C SER A 210 45.60 8.33 -6.37
N GLN A 211 45.54 9.66 -6.44
CA GLN A 211 46.61 10.47 -7.06
C GLN A 211 47.84 10.61 -6.14
N LEU A 212 47.65 10.67 -4.82
CA LEU A 212 48.73 10.70 -3.85
C LEU A 212 49.45 9.36 -3.79
N ASP A 213 48.69 8.25 -3.75
CA ASP A 213 49.28 6.90 -3.74
C ASP A 213 50.13 6.64 -4.99
N LYS A 214 49.71 7.13 -6.17
CA LYS A 214 50.51 7.03 -7.40
C LYS A 214 51.82 7.84 -7.32
N LYS A 215 51.77 9.05 -6.74
CA LYS A 215 52.94 9.89 -6.55
C LYS A 215 53.95 9.35 -5.52
N GLU A 216 53.46 8.58 -4.51
CA GLU A 216 54.33 7.90 -3.56
C GLU A 216 55.00 6.66 -4.18
N GLN A 217 54.32 5.95 -5.09
CA GLN A 217 54.89 4.78 -5.81
C GLN A 217 55.92 5.16 -6.89
N GLU A 218 55.89 6.42 -7.36
CA GLU A 218 56.84 6.96 -8.36
C GLU A 218 58.09 7.62 -7.72
N ARG A 219 58.20 7.62 -6.37
CA ARG A 219 59.35 8.13 -5.63
C ARG A 219 60.23 7.00 -5.05
#